data_eb0c5ed969778ba46ec12db0a1b95625
#
_entry.id   eb0c5ed969778ba46ec12db0a1b95625
#
_cell.length_a   1.000
_cell.length_b   1.000
_cell.length_c   1.000
_cell.angle_alpha   90.00
_cell.angle_beta   90.00
_cell.angle_gamma   90.00
#
_symmetry.space_group_name_H-M   'P 1'
#
loop_
_entity.id
_entity.type
_entity.pdbx_description
1 polymer ?
#
loop_
_entity_poly.entity_id
_entity_poly.type
_entity_poly.pdbx_seq_one_letter_code
_entity_poly.pdbx_strand_id
1 'polypeptide(L)'
;ADTCSWEGRGAAGVMTSGRTNYAGKEALLVQDRTAAWNGATKALNAKAFVPGKEYSFSANVSYFDGDLTDTFYLKLQYTDANGDTQYDSIATAKGVQGKWVQLANTNYTIPAGAKDMQIYVETADTTNNFYIDEAIGAVAGTVIPGAGAIDVPETLIPGDINLDGVIDGFDLAAAKRGLAAGGFDNVFSAKVADVNKSTVFDAEDVQELSSFLMK
;
A
#
# COMPACT_ATOMS: atom_id res chain seq x y z
N ALA A 1 -19.90 -14.02 5.89
CA ALA A 1 -19.34 -12.74 6.36
C ALA A 1 -19.82 -11.64 5.43
N ASP A 2 -20.17 -10.49 5.95
CA ASP A 2 -20.67 -9.36 5.15
C ASP A 2 -19.46 -8.57 4.60
N THR A 3 -19.26 -8.57 3.28
CA THR A 3 -18.22 -7.82 2.59
C THR A 3 -18.63 -6.36 2.35
N CYS A 4 -19.70 -5.87 2.97
CA CYS A 4 -20.24 -4.53 2.73
C CYS A 4 -20.45 -4.21 1.24
N SER A 5 -20.91 -5.20 0.47
CA SER A 5 -21.12 -5.14 -0.98
C SER A 5 -19.85 -4.88 -1.80
N TRP A 6 -18.68 -5.21 -1.29
CA TRP A 6 -17.49 -5.36 -2.09
C TRP A 6 -17.48 -6.71 -2.79
N GLU A 7 -17.05 -6.71 -4.03
CA GLU A 7 -16.97 -7.88 -4.90
C GLU A 7 -15.57 -8.03 -5.46
N GLY A 8 -15.19 -9.27 -5.84
CA GLY A 8 -13.95 -9.52 -6.53
C GLY A 8 -13.96 -8.92 -7.94
N ARG A 9 -12.86 -8.26 -8.32
CA ARG A 9 -12.63 -7.74 -9.67
C ARG A 9 -11.66 -8.65 -10.41
N GLY A 10 -12.03 -9.08 -11.62
CA GLY A 10 -11.29 -10.09 -12.37
C GLY A 10 -11.35 -11.46 -11.69
N ALA A 11 -10.22 -12.12 -11.51
CA ALA A 11 -10.13 -13.42 -10.83
C ALA A 11 -10.08 -13.33 -9.29
N ALA A 12 -9.96 -12.11 -8.72
CA ALA A 12 -9.83 -11.96 -7.28
C ALA A 12 -11.08 -12.41 -6.53
N GLY A 13 -10.87 -13.13 -5.43
CA GLY A 13 -11.86 -13.39 -4.40
C GLY A 13 -11.79 -12.34 -3.28
N VAL A 14 -12.93 -12.04 -2.64
CA VAL A 14 -12.99 -11.16 -1.48
C VAL A 14 -13.72 -11.82 -0.33
N MET A 15 -13.21 -11.60 0.88
CA MET A 15 -13.84 -12.08 2.11
C MET A 15 -13.43 -11.21 3.30
N THR A 16 -14.22 -11.21 4.38
CA THR A 16 -13.78 -10.60 5.64
C THR A 16 -12.76 -11.47 6.33
N SER A 17 -11.80 -10.84 7.00
CA SER A 17 -10.71 -11.51 7.71
C SER A 17 -10.36 -10.76 9.00
N GLY A 18 -10.27 -11.49 10.10
CA GLY A 18 -9.79 -11.00 11.39
C GLY A 18 -8.26 -11.09 11.57
N ARG A 19 -7.50 -11.46 10.54
CA ARG A 19 -6.03 -11.55 10.62
C ARG A 19 -5.39 -10.21 10.93
N THR A 20 -5.93 -9.15 10.33
CA THR A 20 -5.50 -7.76 10.51
C THR A 20 -6.66 -6.82 10.27
N ASN A 21 -6.58 -5.61 10.83
CA ASN A 21 -7.51 -4.52 10.57
C ASN A 21 -6.78 -3.19 10.78
N TYR A 22 -7.27 -2.14 10.15
CA TYR A 22 -6.90 -0.76 10.47
C TYR A 22 -7.75 -0.24 11.62
N ALA A 23 -9.07 -0.50 11.53
CA ALA A 23 -10.03 -0.17 12.56
C ALA A 23 -11.01 -1.35 12.80
N GLY A 24 -11.72 -1.34 13.94
CA GLY A 24 -12.70 -2.37 14.21
C GLY A 24 -12.10 -3.74 14.55
N LYS A 25 -12.58 -4.81 13.89
CA LYS A 25 -12.18 -6.21 14.18
C LYS A 25 -11.78 -7.00 12.94
N GLU A 26 -12.19 -6.59 11.77
CA GLU A 26 -12.02 -7.32 10.51
C GLU A 26 -11.74 -6.33 9.39
N ALA A 27 -10.94 -6.76 8.41
CA ALA A 27 -10.72 -6.07 7.15
C ALA A 27 -11.19 -6.93 5.98
N LEU A 28 -11.39 -6.35 4.81
CA LEU A 28 -11.67 -7.06 3.57
C LEU A 28 -10.37 -7.64 3.02
N LEU A 29 -10.21 -8.96 2.98
CA LEU A 29 -9.12 -9.65 2.30
C LEU A 29 -9.44 -9.77 0.81
N VAL A 30 -8.50 -9.39 -0.03
CA VAL A 30 -8.47 -9.58 -1.48
C VAL A 30 -7.41 -10.62 -1.81
N GLN A 31 -7.82 -11.73 -2.41
CA GLN A 31 -6.96 -12.90 -2.66
C GLN A 31 -7.24 -13.54 -4.01
N ASP A 32 -6.52 -14.64 -4.32
CA ASP A 32 -6.67 -15.43 -5.56
C ASP A 32 -6.45 -14.59 -6.83
N ARG A 33 -5.58 -13.60 -6.73
CA ARG A 33 -5.25 -12.68 -7.80
C ARG A 33 -4.30 -13.32 -8.81
N THR A 34 -4.64 -13.23 -10.09
CA THR A 34 -3.84 -13.78 -11.21
C THR A 34 -3.21 -12.69 -12.08
N ALA A 35 -3.58 -11.43 -11.85
CA ALA A 35 -3.05 -10.25 -12.54
C ALA A 35 -3.10 -9.05 -11.60
N ALA A 36 -2.23 -8.05 -11.81
CA ALA A 36 -2.14 -6.86 -10.97
C ALA A 36 -3.46 -6.08 -10.90
N TRP A 37 -4.20 -6.01 -12.01
CA TRP A 37 -5.50 -5.35 -12.10
C TRP A 37 -6.67 -6.11 -11.41
N ASN A 38 -6.44 -7.35 -10.97
CA ASN A 38 -7.41 -8.05 -10.12
C ASN A 38 -7.43 -7.40 -8.74
N GLY A 39 -8.61 -7.14 -8.18
CA GLY A 39 -8.74 -6.42 -6.94
C GLY A 39 -10.11 -6.55 -6.32
N ALA A 40 -10.51 -5.57 -5.55
CA ALA A 40 -11.85 -5.47 -5.02
C ALA A 40 -12.56 -4.25 -5.60
N THR A 41 -13.83 -4.40 -5.95
CA THR A 41 -14.66 -3.36 -6.53
C THR A 41 -15.95 -3.17 -5.74
N LYS A 42 -16.49 -1.95 -5.79
CA LYS A 42 -17.79 -1.60 -5.20
C LYS A 42 -18.52 -0.60 -6.08
N ALA A 43 -19.76 -0.91 -6.41
CA ALA A 43 -20.63 0.01 -7.14
C ALA A 43 -20.90 1.29 -6.34
N LEU A 44 -20.82 2.45 -7.00
CA LEU A 44 -21.19 3.73 -6.42
C LEU A 44 -22.67 4.01 -6.67
N ASN A 45 -23.35 4.46 -5.62
CA ASN A 45 -24.73 4.92 -5.74
C ASN A 45 -24.77 6.28 -6.44
N ALA A 46 -25.28 6.34 -7.66
CA ALA A 46 -25.37 7.56 -8.48
C ALA A 46 -26.26 8.67 -7.87
N LYS A 47 -27.08 8.37 -6.87
CA LYS A 47 -27.83 9.39 -6.12
C LYS A 47 -26.97 10.07 -5.06
N ALA A 48 -25.95 9.38 -4.52
CA ALA A 48 -25.02 9.90 -3.55
C ALA A 48 -23.78 10.52 -4.21
N PHE A 49 -23.30 9.89 -5.28
CA PHE A 49 -22.11 10.27 -6.03
C PHE A 49 -22.51 10.72 -7.44
N VAL A 50 -22.75 12.03 -7.61
CA VAL A 50 -23.30 12.61 -8.84
C VAL A 50 -22.18 12.93 -9.82
N PRO A 51 -22.24 12.47 -11.09
CA PRO A 51 -21.28 12.83 -12.13
C PRO A 51 -21.12 14.34 -12.31
N GLY A 52 -19.89 14.80 -12.52
CA GLY A 52 -19.52 16.23 -12.61
C GLY A 52 -19.38 16.94 -11.27
N LYS A 53 -19.48 16.25 -10.15
CA LYS A 53 -19.28 16.79 -8.80
C LYS A 53 -18.00 16.25 -8.15
N GLU A 54 -17.49 17.03 -7.20
CA GLU A 54 -16.31 16.66 -6.41
C GLU A 54 -16.69 15.92 -5.14
N TYR A 55 -15.85 14.97 -4.77
CA TYR A 55 -15.98 14.17 -3.54
C TYR A 55 -14.62 13.85 -2.95
N SER A 56 -14.60 13.59 -1.64
CA SER A 56 -13.48 12.94 -0.96
C SER A 56 -13.63 11.43 -1.01
N PHE A 57 -12.57 10.72 -1.38
CA PHE A 57 -12.49 9.26 -1.31
C PHE A 57 -11.27 8.83 -0.52
N SER A 58 -11.41 7.76 0.24
CA SER A 58 -10.32 7.16 1.00
C SER A 58 -10.50 5.65 1.12
N ALA A 59 -9.40 4.92 1.19
CA ALA A 59 -9.32 3.54 1.60
C ALA A 59 -7.98 3.28 2.29
N ASN A 60 -7.95 2.52 3.38
CA ASN A 60 -6.70 2.05 3.97
C ASN A 60 -6.38 0.67 3.41
N VAL A 61 -5.11 0.43 3.08
CA VAL A 61 -4.64 -0.83 2.51
C VAL A 61 -3.42 -1.35 3.26
N SER A 62 -3.26 -2.67 3.31
CA SER A 62 -2.09 -3.35 3.87
C SER A 62 -1.88 -4.69 3.18
N TYR A 63 -0.66 -5.23 3.23
CA TYR A 63 -0.32 -6.57 2.72
C TYR A 63 0.83 -7.17 3.54
N PHE A 64 1.03 -8.50 3.47
CA PHE A 64 1.97 -9.19 4.34
C PHE A 64 2.93 -10.12 3.63
N ASP A 65 2.67 -10.44 2.36
CA ASP A 65 3.44 -11.41 1.59
C ASP A 65 3.91 -10.75 0.29
N GLY A 66 5.09 -11.10 -0.19
CA GLY A 66 5.69 -10.57 -1.41
C GLY A 66 6.84 -9.60 -1.14
N ASP A 67 7.03 -8.62 -2.01
CA ASP A 67 8.10 -7.64 -1.92
C ASP A 67 7.91 -6.68 -0.75
N LEU A 68 9.01 -6.06 -0.30
CA LEU A 68 9.00 -5.12 0.82
C LEU A 68 8.09 -3.91 0.57
N THR A 69 7.98 -3.48 -0.68
CA THR A 69 7.10 -2.38 -1.09
C THR A 69 6.19 -2.80 -2.23
N ASP A 70 4.99 -2.21 -2.27
CA ASP A 70 4.03 -2.37 -3.36
C ASP A 70 3.33 -1.03 -3.61
N THR A 71 2.82 -0.80 -4.81
CA THR A 71 2.06 0.40 -5.13
C THR A 71 0.60 0.05 -5.30
N PHE A 72 -0.25 0.75 -4.56
CA PHE A 72 -1.70 0.57 -4.59
C PHE A 72 -2.37 1.74 -5.28
N TYR A 73 -3.46 1.44 -5.97
CA TYR A 73 -4.35 2.40 -6.61
C TYR A 73 -5.76 2.28 -6.08
N LEU A 74 -6.38 3.42 -5.79
CA LEU A 74 -7.82 3.57 -5.71
C LEU A 74 -8.28 4.24 -7.01
N LYS A 75 -9.16 3.59 -7.77
CA LYS A 75 -9.59 4.04 -9.08
C LYS A 75 -11.10 4.06 -9.23
N LEU A 76 -11.58 4.81 -10.22
CA LEU A 76 -12.95 4.78 -10.70
C LEU A 76 -13.01 4.08 -12.05
N GLN A 77 -13.87 3.08 -12.19
CA GLN A 77 -14.34 2.56 -13.48
C GLN A 77 -15.73 3.13 -13.76
N TYR A 78 -15.97 3.56 -14.99
CA TYR A 78 -17.26 4.09 -15.40
C TYR A 78 -17.49 3.90 -16.90
N THR A 79 -18.74 4.00 -17.34
CA THR A 79 -19.13 4.08 -18.75
C THR A 79 -19.26 5.56 -19.13
N ASP A 80 -18.56 6.00 -20.18
CA ASP A 80 -18.61 7.39 -20.66
C ASP A 80 -19.85 7.67 -21.53
N ALA A 81 -19.94 8.87 -22.10
CA ALA A 81 -21.06 9.29 -22.94
C ALA A 81 -21.13 8.52 -24.27
N ASN A 82 -20.02 7.94 -24.73
CA ASN A 82 -19.96 7.15 -25.96
C ASN A 82 -20.34 5.67 -25.73
N GLY A 83 -20.43 5.27 -24.46
CA GLY A 83 -20.67 3.89 -24.06
C GLY A 83 -19.39 3.09 -23.82
N ASP A 84 -18.21 3.76 -23.82
CA ASP A 84 -16.93 3.12 -23.60
C ASP A 84 -16.60 3.04 -22.11
N THR A 85 -15.98 1.92 -21.71
CA THR A 85 -15.50 1.76 -20.34
C THR A 85 -14.21 2.55 -20.13
N GLN A 86 -14.20 3.38 -19.14
CA GLN A 86 -13.08 4.23 -18.75
C GLN A 86 -12.57 3.87 -17.34
N TYR A 87 -11.29 4.16 -17.10
CA TYR A 87 -10.59 3.91 -15.84
C TYR A 87 -9.83 5.15 -15.43
N ASP A 88 -10.17 5.75 -14.29
CA ASP A 88 -9.57 6.98 -13.82
C ASP A 88 -8.95 6.80 -12.42
N SER A 89 -7.83 7.47 -12.16
CA SER A 89 -7.12 7.35 -10.89
C SER A 89 -7.66 8.35 -9.89
N ILE A 90 -8.13 7.86 -8.74
CA ILE A 90 -8.55 8.69 -7.61
C ILE A 90 -7.34 8.98 -6.70
N ALA A 91 -6.59 7.95 -6.32
CA ALA A 91 -5.46 8.06 -5.41
C ALA A 91 -4.44 6.94 -5.65
N THR A 92 -3.19 7.23 -5.29
CA THR A 92 -2.07 6.28 -5.33
C THR A 92 -1.29 6.37 -4.02
N ALA A 93 -0.81 5.23 -3.51
CA ALA A 93 0.08 5.19 -2.37
C ALA A 93 1.09 4.05 -2.48
N LYS A 94 2.30 4.26 -1.98
CA LYS A 94 3.28 3.19 -1.76
C LYS A 94 3.00 2.53 -0.41
N GLY A 95 2.73 1.23 -0.44
CA GLY A 95 2.60 0.38 0.73
C GLY A 95 3.93 -0.25 1.11
N VAL A 96 4.07 -0.59 2.38
CA VAL A 96 5.19 -1.35 2.94
C VAL A 96 4.62 -2.59 3.61
N GLN A 97 5.25 -3.72 3.37
CA GLN A 97 4.83 -5.01 3.92
C GLN A 97 4.59 -4.93 5.43
N GLY A 98 3.44 -5.38 5.90
CA GLY A 98 3.05 -5.35 7.31
C GLY A 98 2.61 -3.98 7.84
N LYS A 99 2.53 -2.94 7.00
CA LYS A 99 2.07 -1.60 7.40
C LYS A 99 0.79 -1.23 6.67
N TRP A 100 -0.05 -0.44 7.34
CA TRP A 100 -1.21 0.20 6.73
C TRP A 100 -0.81 1.53 6.11
N VAL A 101 -1.35 1.83 4.93
CA VAL A 101 -1.22 3.13 4.25
C VAL A 101 -2.57 3.56 3.71
N GLN A 102 -2.82 4.86 3.68
CA GLN A 102 -4.06 5.42 3.16
C GLN A 102 -3.92 5.84 1.69
N LEU A 103 -4.87 5.40 0.88
CA LEU A 103 -5.20 5.97 -0.42
C LEU A 103 -6.23 7.06 -0.18
N ALA A 104 -5.95 8.32 -0.49
CA ALA A 104 -6.89 9.42 -0.24
C ALA A 104 -6.81 10.52 -1.29
N ASN A 105 -7.98 11.07 -1.64
CA ASN A 105 -8.12 12.28 -2.45
C ASN A 105 -9.33 13.06 -1.93
N THR A 106 -9.12 14.28 -1.51
CA THR A 106 -10.17 15.10 -0.89
C THR A 106 -11.02 15.88 -1.89
N ASN A 107 -10.62 15.96 -3.17
CA ASN A 107 -11.28 16.76 -4.20
C ASN A 107 -11.25 16.05 -5.57
N TYR A 108 -11.63 14.76 -5.58
CA TYR A 108 -11.75 14.02 -6.83
C TYR A 108 -13.04 14.39 -7.55
N THR A 109 -12.94 14.88 -8.79
CA THR A 109 -14.10 15.17 -9.65
C THR A 109 -14.54 13.92 -10.39
N ILE A 110 -15.73 13.42 -10.12
CA ILE A 110 -16.32 12.33 -10.92
C ILE A 110 -16.57 12.86 -12.35
N PRO A 111 -16.10 12.18 -13.41
CA PRO A 111 -16.28 12.65 -14.78
C PRO A 111 -17.76 12.92 -15.13
N ALA A 112 -18.00 14.03 -15.81
CA ALA A 112 -19.36 14.42 -16.21
C ALA A 112 -19.95 13.35 -17.17
N GLY A 113 -21.21 12.96 -16.92
CA GLY A 113 -21.88 11.95 -17.74
C GLY A 113 -21.49 10.51 -17.44
N ALA A 114 -20.62 10.26 -16.45
CA ALA A 114 -20.26 8.92 -16.04
C ALA A 114 -21.48 8.09 -15.61
N LYS A 115 -21.55 6.83 -16.06
CA LYS A 115 -22.57 5.85 -15.70
C LYS A 115 -21.92 4.57 -15.19
N ASP A 116 -22.70 3.71 -14.55
CA ASP A 116 -22.25 2.39 -14.07
C ASP A 116 -20.94 2.44 -13.27
N MET A 117 -20.86 3.45 -12.40
CA MET A 117 -19.66 3.80 -11.66
C MET A 117 -19.33 2.77 -10.59
N GLN A 118 -18.04 2.40 -10.53
CA GLN A 118 -17.50 1.51 -9.52
C GLN A 118 -16.16 2.05 -9.05
N ILE A 119 -15.95 2.16 -7.74
CA ILE A 119 -14.60 2.30 -7.20
C ILE A 119 -13.94 0.93 -7.05
N TYR A 120 -12.63 0.88 -7.19
CA TYR A 120 -11.89 -0.36 -6.98
C TYR A 120 -10.47 -0.07 -6.49
N VAL A 121 -9.91 -1.08 -5.81
CA VAL A 121 -8.53 -1.08 -5.33
C VAL A 121 -7.77 -2.20 -6.03
N GLU A 122 -6.59 -1.89 -6.55
CA GLU A 122 -5.67 -2.81 -7.21
C GLU A 122 -4.21 -2.46 -6.90
N THR A 123 -3.26 -3.31 -7.31
CA THR A 123 -1.82 -3.02 -7.26
C THR A 123 -1.29 -2.62 -8.62
N ALA A 124 -0.09 -2.01 -8.68
CA ALA A 124 0.53 -1.61 -9.95
C ALA A 124 0.98 -2.83 -10.76
N ASP A 125 1.81 -3.69 -10.16
CA ASP A 125 2.53 -4.73 -10.90
C ASP A 125 2.49 -6.11 -10.24
N THR A 126 2.00 -6.21 -8.99
CA THR A 126 2.03 -7.45 -8.22
C THR A 126 0.70 -8.19 -8.19
N THR A 127 0.72 -9.44 -7.77
CA THR A 127 -0.47 -10.24 -7.45
C THR A 127 -0.58 -10.56 -5.95
N ASN A 128 0.11 -9.80 -5.10
CA ASN A 128 0.06 -9.97 -3.66
C ASN A 128 -1.38 -9.91 -3.15
N ASN A 129 -1.71 -10.78 -2.20
CA ASN A 129 -2.95 -10.63 -1.44
C ASN A 129 -2.86 -9.37 -0.59
N PHE A 130 -3.95 -8.63 -0.47
CA PHE A 130 -3.97 -7.41 0.33
C PHE A 130 -5.29 -7.25 1.09
N TYR A 131 -5.28 -6.33 2.04
CA TYR A 131 -6.42 -6.00 2.88
C TYR A 131 -6.87 -4.57 2.60
N ILE A 132 -8.17 -4.34 2.65
CA ILE A 132 -8.81 -3.02 2.58
C ILE A 132 -9.61 -2.81 3.85
N ASP A 133 -9.52 -1.61 4.43
CA ASP A 133 -10.33 -1.21 5.58
C ASP A 133 -10.70 0.27 5.51
N GLU A 134 -11.79 0.65 6.17
CA GLU A 134 -12.29 2.04 6.24
C GLU A 134 -12.31 2.74 4.86
N ALA A 135 -12.94 2.07 3.86
CA ALA A 135 -13.14 2.67 2.55
C ALA A 135 -14.35 3.62 2.59
N ILE A 136 -14.10 4.90 2.44
CA ILE A 136 -15.06 5.98 2.71
C ILE A 136 -15.16 6.92 1.50
N GLY A 137 -16.39 7.30 1.14
CA GLY A 137 -16.69 8.42 0.26
C GLY A 137 -17.43 9.50 1.02
N ALA A 138 -17.02 10.76 0.88
CA ALA A 138 -17.57 11.89 1.61
C ALA A 138 -17.72 13.14 0.73
N VAL A 139 -18.28 14.21 1.28
CA VAL A 139 -18.35 15.53 0.65
C VAL A 139 -16.94 16.06 0.36
N ALA A 140 -16.76 16.71 -0.79
CA ALA A 140 -15.47 17.29 -1.20
C ALA A 140 -14.84 18.18 -0.10
N GLY A 141 -13.52 18.09 0.02
CA GLY A 141 -12.75 18.81 1.04
C GLY A 141 -12.74 18.11 2.41
N THR A 142 -13.47 17.00 2.59
CA THR A 142 -13.42 16.24 3.85
C THR A 142 -12.08 15.51 3.95
N VAL A 143 -11.29 15.83 4.98
CA VAL A 143 -10.10 15.04 5.34
C VAL A 143 -10.57 13.83 6.14
N ILE A 144 -10.47 12.65 5.52
CA ILE A 144 -10.86 11.38 6.15
C ILE A 144 -9.65 10.85 6.92
N PRO A 145 -9.77 10.64 8.26
CA PRO A 145 -8.69 10.04 9.03
C PRO A 145 -8.30 8.66 8.49
N GLY A 146 -7.01 8.37 8.47
CA GLY A 146 -6.50 7.09 7.97
C GLY A 146 -5.06 6.85 8.37
N ALA A 147 -4.48 5.76 7.88
CA ALA A 147 -3.09 5.44 8.09
C ALA A 147 -2.19 6.51 7.48
N GLY A 148 -1.11 6.87 8.17
CA GLY A 148 -0.15 7.85 7.68
C GLY A 148 0.54 7.41 6.40
N ALA A 149 1.07 8.37 5.64
CA ALA A 149 2.00 8.06 4.56
C ALA A 149 3.26 7.40 5.13
N ILE A 150 3.82 6.46 4.37
CA ILE A 150 5.08 5.80 4.73
C ILE A 150 6.17 6.45 3.88
N ASP A 151 7.22 6.93 4.55
CA ASP A 151 8.41 7.42 3.86
C ASP A 151 9.20 6.21 3.31
N VAL A 152 9.13 6.03 2.01
CA VAL A 152 9.78 4.93 1.30
C VAL A 152 11.02 5.48 0.61
N PRO A 153 12.24 5.07 0.99
CA PRO A 153 13.46 5.51 0.33
C PRO A 153 13.41 5.23 -1.17
N GLU A 154 13.87 6.17 -2.01
CA GLU A 154 13.93 5.98 -3.46
C GLU A 154 14.86 4.84 -3.86
N THR A 155 15.94 4.67 -3.10
CA THR A 155 16.94 3.62 -3.32
C THR A 155 17.30 2.97 -1.99
N LEU A 156 17.32 1.65 -1.96
CA LEU A 156 17.85 0.88 -0.84
C LEU A 156 19.26 0.42 -1.16
N ILE A 157 20.24 0.99 -0.47
CA ILE A 157 21.68 0.68 -0.64
C ILE A 157 22.05 -0.32 0.46
N PRO A 158 22.45 -1.57 0.13
CA PRO A 158 22.90 -2.52 1.13
C PRO A 158 24.06 -1.93 1.98
N GLY A 159 23.87 -1.88 3.29
CA GLY A 159 24.82 -1.29 4.23
C GLY A 159 24.54 0.16 4.62
N ASP A 160 23.68 0.88 3.93
CA ASP A 160 23.17 2.22 4.31
C ASP A 160 22.02 2.07 5.32
N ILE A 161 22.38 1.84 6.59
CA ILE A 161 21.43 1.46 7.64
C ILE A 161 20.67 2.67 8.18
N ASN A 162 21.30 3.84 8.16
CA ASN A 162 20.67 5.09 8.58
C ASN A 162 19.82 5.73 7.46
N LEU A 163 19.90 5.20 6.23
CA LEU A 163 19.14 5.60 5.03
C LEU A 163 19.43 7.04 4.58
N ASP A 164 20.68 7.51 4.74
CA ASP A 164 21.11 8.85 4.32
C ASP A 164 21.71 8.88 2.90
N GLY A 165 21.85 7.72 2.26
CA GLY A 165 22.37 7.55 0.90
C GLY A 165 23.89 7.34 0.83
N VAL A 166 24.59 7.26 1.96
CA VAL A 166 26.04 7.07 2.05
C VAL A 166 26.36 5.92 2.99
N ILE A 167 27.27 5.02 2.60
CA ILE A 167 27.75 3.97 3.51
C ILE A 167 28.97 4.48 4.23
N ASP A 168 28.85 4.70 5.55
CA ASP A 168 29.96 5.23 6.37
C ASP A 168 29.99 4.68 7.82
N GLY A 169 30.78 5.31 8.69
CA GLY A 169 30.92 4.90 10.08
C GLY A 169 29.66 5.04 10.92
N PHE A 170 28.69 5.87 10.50
CA PHE A 170 27.39 6.00 11.17
C PHE A 170 26.54 4.77 10.94
N ASP A 171 26.61 4.14 9.75
CA ASP A 171 25.93 2.87 9.46
C ASP A 171 26.49 1.73 10.28
N LEU A 172 27.83 1.65 10.39
CA LEU A 172 28.46 0.67 11.26
C LEU A 172 28.04 0.83 12.73
N ALA A 173 27.91 2.08 13.18
CA ALA A 173 27.40 2.36 14.53
C ALA A 173 25.92 1.99 14.66
N ALA A 174 25.10 2.21 13.62
CA ALA A 174 23.70 1.79 13.57
C ALA A 174 23.59 0.26 13.56
N ALA A 175 24.40 -0.44 12.74
CA ALA A 175 24.48 -1.89 12.72
C ALA A 175 24.76 -2.50 14.09
N LYS A 176 25.78 -1.99 14.77
CA LYS A 176 26.14 -2.45 16.12
C LYS A 176 25.02 -2.24 17.14
N ARG A 177 24.31 -1.09 17.06
CA ARG A 177 23.16 -0.83 17.93
C ARG A 177 21.99 -1.78 17.60
N GLY A 178 21.69 -1.99 16.31
CA GLY A 178 20.67 -2.92 15.87
C GLY A 178 20.95 -4.35 16.33
N LEU A 179 22.21 -4.80 16.22
CA LEU A 179 22.61 -6.13 16.70
C LEU A 179 22.40 -6.26 18.22
N ALA A 180 22.77 -5.25 18.98
CA ALA A 180 22.60 -5.25 20.44
C ALA A 180 21.12 -5.17 20.87
N ALA A 181 20.26 -4.55 20.05
CA ALA A 181 18.82 -4.45 20.28
C ALA A 181 18.02 -5.67 19.77
N GLY A 182 18.65 -6.57 19.02
CA GLY A 182 17.98 -7.71 18.40
C GLY A 182 17.25 -7.39 17.10
N GLY A 183 17.60 -6.29 16.44
CA GLY A 183 17.05 -5.89 15.13
C GLY A 183 16.81 -4.38 14.99
N PHE A 184 15.97 -4.01 14.03
CA PHE A 184 15.61 -2.63 13.71
C PHE A 184 14.10 -2.47 13.69
N ASP A 185 13.58 -1.36 14.23
CA ASP A 185 12.18 -1.00 14.13
C ASP A 185 11.80 -0.54 12.69
N ASN A 186 12.77 0.06 11.98
CA ASN A 186 12.60 0.46 10.60
C ASN A 186 12.87 -0.74 9.67
N VAL A 187 11.85 -1.13 8.90
CA VAL A 187 11.92 -2.28 7.98
C VAL A 187 12.93 -2.08 6.85
N PHE A 188 13.18 -0.85 6.43
CA PHE A 188 14.17 -0.54 5.40
C PHE A 188 15.59 -0.68 5.96
N SER A 189 15.84 -0.16 7.17
CA SER A 189 17.12 -0.37 7.88
C SER A 189 17.38 -1.86 8.10
N ALA A 190 16.37 -2.64 8.52
CA ALA A 190 16.48 -4.09 8.64
C ALA A 190 16.85 -4.76 7.30
N LYS A 191 16.23 -4.30 6.19
CA LYS A 191 16.48 -4.86 4.86
C LYS A 191 17.89 -4.60 4.35
N VAL A 192 18.42 -3.39 4.55
CA VAL A 192 19.78 -3.01 4.08
C VAL A 192 20.88 -3.48 5.02
N ALA A 193 20.56 -3.85 6.25
CA ALA A 193 21.51 -4.36 7.23
C ALA A 193 22.01 -5.78 6.93
N ASP A 194 21.20 -6.60 6.25
CA ASP A 194 21.60 -7.92 5.73
C ASP A 194 22.50 -7.73 4.50
N VAL A 195 23.77 -7.41 4.76
CA VAL A 195 24.76 -7.03 3.73
C VAL A 195 25.21 -8.26 2.96
N ASN A 196 25.35 -9.39 3.63
CA ASN A 196 25.76 -10.68 3.04
C ASN A 196 24.61 -11.44 2.37
N LYS A 197 23.38 -10.93 2.46
CA LYS A 197 22.15 -11.52 1.88
C LYS A 197 21.84 -12.94 2.38
N SER A 198 22.18 -13.21 3.63
CA SER A 198 21.89 -14.49 4.29
C SER A 198 20.42 -14.63 4.70
N THR A 199 19.64 -13.56 4.60
CA THR A 199 18.26 -13.38 5.09
C THR A 199 18.12 -13.15 6.59
N VAL A 200 19.22 -13.15 7.32
CA VAL A 200 19.27 -12.90 8.77
C VAL A 200 20.31 -11.84 9.06
N PHE A 201 19.91 -10.77 9.71
CA PHE A 201 20.87 -9.79 10.19
C PHE A 201 21.55 -10.29 11.47
N ASP A 202 22.88 -10.43 11.44
CA ASP A 202 23.68 -10.90 12.57
C ASP A 202 25.08 -10.27 12.63
N ALA A 203 25.97 -10.88 13.43
CA ALA A 203 27.33 -10.37 13.62
C ALA A 203 28.20 -10.44 12.36
N GLU A 204 27.90 -11.34 11.42
CA GLU A 204 28.65 -11.49 10.18
C GLU A 204 28.42 -10.28 9.27
N ASP A 205 27.20 -9.72 9.22
CA ASP A 205 26.89 -8.49 8.49
C ASP A 205 27.65 -7.29 9.05
N VAL A 206 27.68 -7.16 10.36
CA VAL A 206 28.45 -6.09 11.03
C VAL A 206 29.94 -6.20 10.71
N GLN A 207 30.47 -7.40 10.65
CA GLN A 207 31.87 -7.65 10.28
C GLN A 207 32.12 -7.34 8.81
N GLU A 208 31.23 -7.72 7.91
CA GLU A 208 31.33 -7.44 6.48
C GLU A 208 31.28 -5.94 6.21
N LEU A 209 30.32 -5.21 6.81
CA LEU A 209 30.22 -3.75 6.72
C LEU A 209 31.49 -3.07 7.27
N SER A 210 32.00 -3.54 8.43
CA SER A 210 33.26 -3.03 8.98
C SER A 210 34.43 -3.24 8.02
N SER A 211 34.51 -4.41 7.39
CA SER A 211 35.58 -4.74 6.43
C SER A 211 35.48 -3.91 5.16
N PHE A 212 34.27 -3.57 4.72
CA PHE A 212 34.02 -2.69 3.58
C PHE A 212 34.53 -1.27 3.84
N LEU A 213 34.29 -0.73 5.03
CA LEU A 213 34.68 0.64 5.41
C LEU A 213 36.19 0.82 5.70
N MET A 214 36.92 -0.27 5.85
CA MET A 214 38.39 -0.22 6.10
C MET A 214 39.21 -0.36 4.81
N LYS A 215 38.60 -0.46 3.64
CA LYS A 215 39.28 -0.52 2.32
C LYS A 215 39.47 0.87 1.75
#